data_174aaa0c1ea08f8a3109300f6623bb5e
#
_entry.id   174aaa0c1ea08f8a3109300f6623bb5e
#
_cell.length_a   1.000
_cell.length_b   1.000
_cell.length_c   1.000
_cell.angle_alpha   90.00
_cell.angle_beta   90.00
_cell.angle_gamma   90.00
#
_symmetry.space_group_name_H-M   'P 1'
#
loop_
_entity.id
_entity.type
_entity.pdbx_description
1 polymer ?
#
loop_
_entity_poly.entity_id
_entity_poly.type
_entity_poly.pdbx_seq_one_letter_code
_entity_poly.pdbx_strand_id
1 'polypeptide(L)' 'MSDSIRIPDSVDLQRLQAMQLVAKMKESAEKHGIGFIGGFISPDGEKFVMTNMDDDDAMALMPEDLK' A
#
# COMPACT_ATOMS: atom_id res chain seq x y z
N MET A 1 -32.94 -2.80 3.51
CA MET A 1 -32.41 -2.67 3.39
C MET A 1 -31.49 -2.37 2.65
N SER A 2 -31.39 -2.14 1.99
CA SER A 2 -30.49 -1.57 1.16
C SER A 2 -29.33 -0.91 1.76
N ASP A 3 -29.42 -0.59 2.93
CA ASP A 3 -28.32 -0.01 3.64
C ASP A 3 -27.14 -0.90 3.71
N SER A 4 -27.37 -2.19 3.49
CA SER A 4 -26.28 -3.14 3.49
C SER A 4 -25.39 -2.97 2.26
N ILE A 5 -25.87 -2.27 1.24
CA ILE A 5 -25.08 -2.05 0.04
C ILE A 5 -24.63 -0.60 0.04
N ARG A 6 -23.35 -0.42 0.31
CA ARG A 6 -22.77 0.89 0.31
C ARG A 6 -21.81 1.02 -0.85
N ILE A 7 -21.99 2.06 -1.63
CA ILE A 7 -21.09 2.36 -2.72
C ILE A 7 -19.92 3.15 -2.14
N PRO A 8 -18.68 2.64 -2.22
CA PRO A 8 -17.54 3.39 -1.71
C PRO A 8 -17.40 4.72 -2.46
N ASP A 9 -16.99 5.74 -1.75
CA ASP A 9 -16.71 6.99 -2.43
C ASP A 9 -15.41 6.86 -3.23
N SER A 10 -15.08 7.88 -4.02
CA SER A 10 -13.95 7.80 -4.93
C SER A 10 -12.62 7.65 -4.20
N VAL A 11 -12.51 8.20 -3.00
CA VAL A 11 -11.28 8.07 -2.21
C VAL A 11 -11.09 6.63 -1.74
N ASP A 12 -12.16 6.00 -1.24
CA ASP A 12 -12.10 4.61 -0.79
C ASP A 12 -11.75 3.68 -1.94
N LEU A 13 -12.34 3.91 -3.11
CA LEU A 13 -12.08 3.08 -4.27
C LEU A 13 -10.64 3.23 -4.74
N GLN A 14 -10.14 4.45 -4.79
CA GLN A 14 -8.77 4.70 -5.20
C GLN A 14 -7.78 4.08 -4.23
N ARG A 15 -8.07 4.16 -2.93
CA ARG A 15 -7.23 3.53 -1.91
C ARG A 15 -7.17 2.03 -2.11
N LEU A 16 -8.31 1.40 -2.33
CA LEU A 16 -8.36 -0.04 -2.53
C LEU A 16 -7.56 -0.45 -3.77
N GLN A 17 -7.73 0.28 -4.86
CA GLN A 17 -7.00 0.00 -6.10
C GLN A 17 -5.49 0.17 -5.92
N ALA A 18 -5.08 1.20 -5.19
CA ALA A 18 -3.67 1.42 -4.90
C ALA A 18 -3.09 0.29 -4.05
N MET A 19 -3.85 -0.17 -3.05
CA MET A 19 -3.41 -1.28 -2.21
C MET A 19 -3.23 -2.55 -3.04
N GLN A 20 -4.14 -2.82 -3.95
CA GLN A 20 -4.04 -4.00 -4.82
C GLN A 20 -2.82 -3.92 -5.74
N LEU A 21 -2.54 -2.74 -6.27
CA LEU A 21 -1.38 -2.55 -7.13
C LEU A 21 -0.08 -2.77 -6.35
N VAL A 22 0.02 -2.20 -5.17
CA VAL A 22 1.21 -2.37 -4.33
C VAL A 22 1.39 -3.85 -3.97
N ALA A 23 0.30 -4.54 -3.64
CA ALA A 23 0.35 -5.96 -3.30
C ALA A 23 0.86 -6.80 -4.48
N LYS A 24 0.44 -6.49 -5.69
CA LYS A 24 0.92 -7.19 -6.88
C LYS A 24 2.40 -6.95 -7.12
N MET A 25 2.85 -5.73 -6.90
CA MET A 25 4.26 -5.40 -7.05
C MET A 25 5.12 -6.15 -6.03
N LYS A 26 4.63 -6.22 -4.79
CA LYS A 26 5.32 -6.96 -3.73
C LYS A 26 5.43 -8.44 -4.10
N GLU A 27 4.34 -9.04 -4.59
CA GLU A 27 4.32 -10.43 -4.98
C GLU A 27 5.30 -10.71 -6.11
N SER A 28 5.36 -9.82 -7.10
CA SER A 28 6.30 -9.94 -8.19
C SER A 28 7.74 -9.87 -7.70
N ALA A 29 8.03 -8.95 -6.79
CA ALA A 29 9.37 -8.83 -6.22
C ALA A 29 9.76 -10.09 -5.48
N GLU A 30 8.84 -10.68 -4.73
CA GLU A 30 9.11 -11.93 -3.99
C GLU A 30 9.46 -13.07 -4.93
N LYS A 31 8.80 -13.15 -6.06
CA LYS A 31 9.09 -14.18 -7.05
C LYS A 31 10.50 -14.08 -7.62
N HIS A 32 11.05 -12.88 -7.63
CA HIS A 32 12.37 -12.63 -8.18
C HIS A 32 13.45 -12.47 -7.10
N GLY A 33 13.11 -12.68 -5.85
CA GLY A 33 14.05 -12.55 -4.76
C GLY A 33 14.52 -11.13 -4.51
N ILE A 34 13.69 -10.15 -4.81
CA ILE A 34 14.02 -8.73 -4.71
C ILE A 34 13.34 -8.13 -3.48
N GLY A 35 14.09 -7.35 -2.70
CA GLY A 35 13.51 -6.60 -1.60
C GLY A 35 12.63 -5.48 -2.13
N PHE A 36 11.45 -5.32 -1.55
CA PHE A 36 10.46 -4.37 -2.00
C PHE A 36 9.89 -3.57 -0.86
N ILE A 37 9.72 -2.27 -1.08
CA ILE A 37 8.93 -1.43 -0.20
C ILE A 37 8.13 -0.47 -1.07
N GLY A 38 6.85 -0.31 -0.74
CA GLY A 38 6.00 0.61 -1.46
C GLY A 38 4.83 1.04 -0.59
N GLY A 39 4.19 2.12 -0.97
CA GLY A 39 3.07 2.62 -0.20
C GLY A 39 2.50 3.88 -0.80
N PHE A 40 1.58 4.49 -0.04
CA PHE A 40 0.95 5.73 -0.48
C PHE A 40 0.46 6.53 0.73
N ILE A 41 0.16 7.79 0.47
CA ILE A 41 -0.47 8.67 1.46
C ILE A 41 -1.83 9.06 0.87
N SER A 42 -2.91 8.72 1.59
CA SER A 42 -4.26 9.04 1.14
C SER A 42 -4.54 10.54 1.29
N PRO A 43 -5.53 11.06 0.55
CA PRO A 43 -5.89 12.50 0.68
C PRO A 43 -6.28 12.90 2.10
N ASP A 44 -6.78 11.95 2.90
CA ASP A 44 -7.12 12.20 4.30
C ASP A 44 -5.94 12.11 5.25
N GLY A 45 -4.74 11.90 4.71
CA GLY A 45 -3.52 11.83 5.50
C GLY A 45 -3.14 10.46 6.00
N GLU A 46 -3.93 9.44 5.73
CA GLU A 46 -3.59 8.08 6.12
C GLU A 46 -2.44 7.55 5.29
N LYS A 47 -1.55 6.84 5.94
CA LYS A 47 -0.37 6.27 5.29
C LYS A 47 -0.49 4.75 5.23
N PHE A 48 -0.05 4.18 4.13
CA PHE A 48 -0.02 2.74 3.93
C PHE A 48 1.33 2.33 3.38
N VAL A 49 1.95 1.33 4.00
CA VAL A 49 3.25 0.82 3.56
C VAL A 49 3.20 -0.69 3.56
N MET A 50 3.76 -1.30 2.52
CA MET A 50 3.86 -2.74 2.39
C MET A 50 5.29 -3.08 1.99
N THR A 51 5.87 -4.06 2.66
CA THR A 51 7.26 -4.45 2.42
C THR A 51 7.43 -5.94 2.65
N ASN A 52 8.43 -6.51 1.97
CA ASN A 52 8.87 -7.87 2.22
C ASN A 52 10.27 -7.91 2.87
N MET A 53 10.75 -6.75 3.30
CA MET A 53 12.06 -6.64 3.93
C MET A 53 11.92 -6.57 5.45
N ASP A 54 13.01 -6.79 6.18
CA ASP A 54 12.99 -6.60 7.63
C ASP A 54 12.96 -5.11 7.95
N ASP A 55 12.76 -4.80 9.23
CA ASP A 55 12.53 -3.43 9.64
C ASP A 55 13.70 -2.50 9.33
N ASP A 56 14.92 -2.98 9.52
CA ASP A 56 16.10 -2.14 9.29
C ASP A 56 16.25 -1.77 7.82
N ASP A 57 16.09 -2.76 6.94
CA ASP A 57 16.20 -2.52 5.50
C ASP A 57 15.05 -1.66 5.00
N ALA A 58 13.86 -1.91 5.51
CA ALA A 58 12.68 -1.14 5.12
C ALA A 58 12.85 0.33 5.51
N MET A 59 13.33 0.59 6.72
CA MET A 59 13.55 1.96 7.18
C MET A 59 14.62 2.67 6.38
N ALA A 60 15.64 1.93 5.92
CA ALA A 60 16.72 2.53 5.12
C ALA A 60 16.22 3.01 3.77
N LEU A 61 15.24 2.32 3.18
CA LEU A 61 14.70 2.68 1.87
C LEU A 61 13.47 3.57 1.95
N MET A 62 12.83 3.68 3.11
CA MET A 62 11.55 4.38 3.22
C MET A 62 11.71 5.87 3.00
N PRO A 63 10.87 6.48 2.15
CA PRO A 63 10.87 7.94 1.99
C PRO A 63 10.50 8.64 3.30
N GLU A 64 11.04 9.84 3.47
CA GLU A 64 10.75 10.62 4.68
C GLU A 64 9.27 10.81 4.92
N ASP A 65 8.49 11.02 3.86
CA ASP A 65 7.07 11.27 3.98
C ASP A 65 6.30 10.07 4.54
N LEU A 66 6.87 8.87 4.45
CA LEU A 66 6.22 7.65 4.91
C LEU A 66 6.77 7.12 6.24
N LYS A 67 7.78 7.77 6.77
CA LYS A 67 8.33 7.37 8.06
C LYS A 67 7.44 7.72 9.25
#